data_0ac16c8ee4115f842de96ee19dfa152a
#
_entry.id   0ac16c8ee4115f842de96ee19dfa152a
#
_cell.length_a   1.000
_cell.length_b   1.000
_cell.length_c   1.000
_cell.angle_alpha   90.00
_cell.angle_beta   90.00
_cell.angle_gamma   90.00
#
_symmetry.space_group_name_H-M   'P 1'
#
loop_
_entity.id
_entity.type
_entity.pdbx_description
1 polymer ?
#
loop_
_entity_poly.entity_id
_entity_poly.type
_entity_poly.pdbx_seq_one_letter_code
_entity_poly.pdbx_strand_id
1 'polypeptide(L)'
;MDKDKRKELMEAYKQIKVYMGVYQIKNNENSKVLIGTSCNLKNRWLTLRMQLESNRHPNARLQKDWNDFGPDSFSYEVIEQKECKDIVNINWELENMEKEWLEKLQPYDDKGYNKKLMQ
;
A
#
# COMPACT_ATOMS: atom_id res chain seq x y z
N MET A 1 -16.98 -35.24 7.12
CA MET A 1 -15.84 -34.69 6.39
C MET A 1 -14.64 -35.57 6.64
N ASP A 2 -13.99 -35.98 5.57
CA ASP A 2 -12.84 -36.85 5.61
C ASP A 2 -11.66 -36.16 6.32
N LYS A 3 -10.98 -36.91 7.20
CA LYS A 3 -9.80 -36.40 7.92
C LYS A 3 -8.68 -35.93 6.97
N ASP A 4 -8.56 -36.58 5.82
CA ASP A 4 -7.52 -36.26 4.84
C ASP A 4 -7.79 -34.90 4.16
N LYS A 5 -9.04 -34.63 3.81
CA LYS A 5 -9.42 -33.33 3.25
C LYS A 5 -9.19 -32.19 4.23
N ARG A 6 -9.50 -32.43 5.49
CA ARG A 6 -9.30 -31.42 6.55
C ARG A 6 -7.83 -31.11 6.75
N LYS A 7 -6.98 -32.13 6.68
CA LYS A 7 -5.55 -31.99 6.79
C LYS A 7 -4.97 -31.23 5.60
N GLU A 8 -5.41 -31.55 4.38
CA GLU A 8 -5.00 -30.85 3.16
C GLU A 8 -5.38 -29.38 3.20
N LEU A 9 -6.59 -29.06 3.65
CA LEU A 9 -7.03 -27.67 3.78
C LEU A 9 -6.20 -26.90 4.81
N MET A 10 -5.84 -27.52 5.92
CA MET A 10 -5.00 -26.89 6.94
C MET A 10 -3.57 -26.67 6.44
N GLU A 11 -3.02 -27.61 5.70
CA GLU A 11 -1.69 -27.47 5.12
C GLU A 11 -1.67 -26.38 4.05
N ALA A 12 -2.69 -26.34 3.19
CA ALA A 12 -2.83 -25.27 2.19
C ALA A 12 -2.95 -23.91 2.86
N TYR A 13 -3.70 -23.83 3.95
CA TYR A 13 -3.87 -22.61 4.71
C TYR A 13 -2.55 -22.13 5.33
N LYS A 14 -1.73 -23.04 5.82
CA LYS A 14 -0.41 -22.73 6.38
C LYS A 14 0.58 -22.27 5.33
N GLN A 15 0.35 -22.60 4.06
CA GLN A 15 1.20 -22.18 2.96
C GLN A 15 0.84 -20.80 2.41
N ILE A 16 -0.28 -20.22 2.82
CA ILE A 16 -0.66 -18.88 2.41
C ILE A 16 0.29 -17.89 3.06
N LYS A 17 1.06 -17.20 2.21
CA LYS A 17 1.99 -16.18 2.68
C LYS A 17 1.32 -14.81 2.68
N VAL A 18 1.51 -14.07 3.76
CA VAL A 18 1.04 -12.70 3.88
C VAL A 18 2.25 -11.78 3.78
N TYR A 19 2.17 -10.80 2.89
CA TYR A 19 3.24 -9.83 2.68
C TYR A 19 2.80 -8.46 3.16
N MET A 20 3.67 -7.83 3.92
CA MET A 20 3.53 -6.43 4.31
C MET A 20 4.53 -5.61 3.52
N GLY A 21 4.32 -4.32 3.43
CA GLY A 21 5.30 -3.49 2.77
C GLY A 21 4.81 -2.11 2.41
N VAL A 22 5.53 -1.53 1.46
CA VAL A 22 5.36 -0.15 1.00
C VAL A 22 4.85 -0.16 -0.43
N TYR A 23 3.82 0.63 -0.69
CA TYR A 23 3.28 0.81 -2.03
C TYR A 23 3.40 2.28 -2.46
N GLN A 24 3.33 2.47 -3.76
CA GLN A 24 3.35 3.79 -4.38
C GLN A 24 2.16 3.94 -5.32
N ILE A 25 1.44 5.03 -5.20
CA ILE A 25 0.45 5.46 -6.19
C ILE A 25 1.06 6.66 -6.91
N LYS A 26 1.15 6.57 -8.24
CA LYS A 26 1.77 7.62 -9.04
C LYS A 26 0.76 8.23 -10.01
N ASN A 27 0.73 9.55 -10.06
CA ASN A 27 0.01 10.28 -11.10
C ASN A 27 0.97 10.46 -12.27
N ASN A 28 0.70 9.77 -13.38
CA ASN A 28 1.59 9.77 -14.53
C ASN A 28 1.60 11.10 -15.29
N GLU A 29 0.62 11.96 -15.04
CA GLU A 29 0.53 13.28 -15.71
C GLU A 29 1.47 14.31 -15.08
N ASN A 30 1.61 14.29 -13.75
CA ASN A 30 2.44 15.28 -13.03
C ASN A 30 3.59 14.67 -12.24
N SER A 31 3.74 13.35 -12.29
CA SER A 31 4.78 12.58 -11.59
C SER A 31 4.70 12.62 -10.05
N LYS A 32 3.63 13.15 -9.48
CA LYS A 32 3.44 13.12 -8.03
C LYS A 32 3.16 11.71 -7.55
N VAL A 33 3.71 11.35 -6.39
CA VAL A 33 3.55 10.02 -5.81
C VAL A 33 3.01 10.10 -4.40
N LEU A 34 2.23 9.08 -4.02
CA LEU A 34 1.85 8.83 -2.64
C LEU A 34 2.53 7.55 -2.19
N ILE A 35 3.25 7.61 -1.08
CA ILE A 35 3.84 6.46 -0.43
C ILE A 35 2.96 6.04 0.73
N GLY A 36 2.58 4.77 0.77
CA GLY A 36 1.79 4.22 1.86
C GLY A 36 2.28 2.85 2.25
N THR A 37 1.77 2.34 3.36
CA THR A 37 2.10 1.02 3.88
C THR A 37 0.86 0.18 4.08
N SER A 38 1.07 -1.14 4.09
CA SER A 38 0.00 -2.09 4.41
C SER A 38 0.59 -3.31 5.11
N CYS A 39 -0.10 -3.77 6.15
CA CYS A 39 0.26 -5.02 6.81
C CYS A 39 -0.16 -6.25 6.00
N ASN A 40 -0.97 -6.06 4.97
CA ASN A 40 -1.34 -7.09 4.01
C ASN A 40 -1.54 -6.43 2.65
N LEU A 41 -0.60 -6.68 1.75
CA LEU A 41 -0.60 -6.06 0.41
C LEU A 41 -1.60 -6.70 -0.55
N LYS A 42 -2.13 -7.87 -0.22
CA LYS A 42 -3.10 -8.55 -1.08
C LYS A 42 -4.35 -7.69 -1.26
N ASN A 43 -4.73 -7.47 -2.50
CA ASN A 43 -5.92 -6.68 -2.86
C ASN A 43 -5.87 -5.22 -2.36
N ARG A 44 -4.70 -4.73 -1.98
CA ARG A 44 -4.58 -3.36 -1.44
C ARG A 44 -4.95 -2.32 -2.49
N TRP A 45 -4.51 -2.51 -3.73
CA TRP A 45 -4.86 -1.58 -4.82
C TRP A 45 -6.36 -1.54 -5.07
N LEU A 46 -7.01 -2.69 -5.04
CA LEU A 46 -8.47 -2.75 -5.21
C LEU A 46 -9.18 -1.92 -4.13
N THR A 47 -8.78 -2.06 -2.88
CA THR A 47 -9.35 -1.31 -1.76
C THR A 47 -9.12 0.20 -1.93
N LEU A 48 -7.90 0.59 -2.31
CA LEU A 48 -7.55 2.00 -2.52
C LEU A 48 -8.36 2.61 -3.68
N ARG A 49 -8.51 1.86 -4.77
CA ARG A 49 -9.32 2.32 -5.91
C ARG A 49 -10.78 2.51 -5.53
N MET A 50 -11.32 1.59 -4.74
CA MET A 50 -12.69 1.71 -4.27
C MET A 50 -12.89 2.98 -3.44
N GLN A 51 -11.93 3.32 -2.60
CA GLN A 51 -11.96 4.55 -1.81
C GLN A 51 -11.91 5.79 -2.72
N LEU A 52 -11.02 5.77 -3.71
CA LEU A 52 -10.88 6.89 -4.65
C LEU A 52 -12.12 7.06 -5.55
N GLU A 53 -12.66 5.96 -6.04
CA GLU A 53 -13.88 5.97 -6.88
C GLU A 53 -15.10 6.42 -6.09
N SER A 54 -15.13 6.17 -4.79
CA SER A 54 -16.22 6.58 -3.89
C SER A 54 -16.01 7.98 -3.29
N ASN A 55 -14.94 8.67 -3.66
CA ASN A 55 -14.57 9.97 -3.12
C ASN A 55 -14.34 9.94 -1.60
N ARG A 56 -13.72 8.85 -1.12
CA ARG A 56 -13.54 8.61 0.33
C ARG A 56 -12.08 8.36 0.74
N HIS A 57 -11.13 8.61 -0.16
CA HIS A 57 -9.72 8.43 0.21
C HIS A 57 -9.31 9.49 1.24
N PRO A 58 -8.58 9.09 2.30
CA PRO A 58 -8.20 10.02 3.37
C PRO A 58 -7.22 11.11 2.95
N ASN A 59 -6.46 10.91 1.88
CA ASN A 59 -5.57 11.95 1.36
C ASN A 59 -6.34 12.84 0.38
N ALA A 60 -6.67 14.03 0.82
CA ALA A 60 -7.50 14.96 0.04
C ALA A 60 -6.82 15.42 -1.26
N ARG A 61 -5.52 15.60 -1.25
CA ARG A 61 -4.76 16.03 -2.44
C ARG A 61 -4.76 14.95 -3.52
N LEU A 62 -4.54 13.71 -3.13
CA LEU A 62 -4.62 12.57 -4.06
C LEU A 62 -6.04 12.42 -4.59
N GLN A 63 -7.03 12.50 -3.72
CA GLN A 63 -8.43 12.38 -4.12
C GLN A 63 -8.82 13.46 -5.13
N LYS A 64 -8.38 14.69 -4.92
CA LYS A 64 -8.64 15.79 -5.85
C LYS A 64 -8.05 15.51 -7.23
N ASP A 65 -6.79 15.08 -7.27
CA ASP A 65 -6.12 14.78 -8.54
C ASP A 65 -6.75 13.57 -9.23
N TRP A 66 -7.17 12.58 -8.48
CA TRP A 66 -7.92 11.44 -9.03
C TRP A 66 -9.19 11.91 -9.74
N ASN A 67 -9.92 12.81 -9.11
CA ASN A 67 -11.15 13.35 -9.68
C ASN A 67 -10.87 14.23 -10.92
N ASP A 68 -9.78 14.98 -10.91
CA ASP A 68 -9.43 15.92 -11.98
C ASP A 68 -8.81 15.21 -13.21
N PHE A 69 -7.91 14.25 -12.98
CA PHE A 69 -7.17 13.57 -14.05
C PHE A 69 -7.81 12.27 -14.52
N GLY A 70 -8.60 11.64 -13.69
CA GLY A 70 -9.24 10.36 -13.97
C GLY A 70 -8.37 9.14 -13.62
N PRO A 71 -9.01 7.97 -13.51
CA PRO A 71 -8.33 6.75 -13.04
C PRO A 71 -7.21 6.26 -13.96
N ASP A 72 -7.31 6.52 -15.26
CA ASP A 72 -6.30 6.06 -16.22
C ASP A 72 -4.96 6.78 -16.10
N SER A 73 -4.92 7.90 -15.37
CA SER A 73 -3.69 8.66 -15.15
C SER A 73 -2.85 8.13 -14.00
N PHE A 74 -3.37 7.17 -13.24
CA PHE A 74 -2.71 6.67 -12.04
C PHE A 74 -2.20 5.25 -12.21
N SER A 75 -1.05 4.97 -11.58
CA SER A 75 -0.48 3.63 -11.52
C SER A 75 -0.15 3.27 -10.07
N TYR A 76 -0.12 1.97 -9.79
CA TYR A 76 0.16 1.42 -8.47
C TYR A 76 1.32 0.45 -8.57
N GLU A 77 2.21 0.51 -7.60
CA GLU A 77 3.35 -0.40 -7.53
C GLU A 77 3.67 -0.70 -6.07
N VAL A 78 3.96 -1.97 -5.78
CA VAL A 78 4.57 -2.37 -4.51
C VAL A 78 6.06 -2.17 -4.66
N ILE A 79 6.63 -1.25 -3.91
CA ILE A 79 8.05 -0.89 -4.03
C ILE A 79 8.95 -1.61 -3.03
N GLU A 80 8.37 -2.17 -1.97
CA GLU A 80 9.09 -3.04 -1.05
C GLU A 80 8.09 -3.96 -0.37
N GLN A 81 8.44 -5.25 -0.24
CA GLN A 81 7.58 -6.19 0.49
C GLN A 81 8.42 -7.13 1.33
N LYS A 82 7.80 -7.61 2.39
CA LYS A 82 8.40 -8.54 3.34
C LYS A 82 7.33 -9.50 3.83
N GLU A 83 7.67 -10.79 3.90
CA GLU A 83 6.75 -11.77 4.46
C GLU A 83 6.53 -11.50 5.94
N CYS A 84 5.28 -11.58 6.40
CA CYS A 84 4.93 -11.29 7.79
C CYS A 84 5.37 -12.37 8.77
N LYS A 85 5.79 -13.51 8.28
CA LYS A 85 6.24 -14.63 9.10
C LYS A 85 7.41 -14.23 9.99
N ASP A 86 7.35 -14.60 11.26
CA ASP A 86 8.41 -14.40 12.27
C ASP A 86 8.70 -12.93 12.60
N ILE A 87 7.83 -12.02 12.22
CA ILE A 87 7.98 -10.61 12.58
C ILE A 87 7.25 -10.35 13.90
N VAL A 88 8.00 -9.88 14.90
CA VAL A 88 7.49 -9.65 16.24
C VAL A 88 6.60 -8.40 16.30
N ASN A 89 7.01 -7.33 15.62
CA ASN A 89 6.26 -6.07 15.63
C ASN A 89 6.12 -5.53 14.19
N ILE A 90 5.00 -5.84 13.59
CA ILE A 90 4.71 -5.45 12.20
C ILE A 90 4.63 -3.93 12.05
N ASN A 91 4.01 -3.24 13.01
CA ASN A 91 3.89 -1.78 12.94
C ASN A 91 5.24 -1.09 12.96
N TRP A 92 6.15 -1.57 13.80
CA TRP A 92 7.50 -1.02 13.87
C TRP A 92 8.27 -1.22 12.55
N GLU A 93 8.17 -2.42 11.98
CA GLU A 93 8.79 -2.72 10.68
C GLU A 93 8.24 -1.82 9.58
N LEU A 94 6.91 -1.66 9.53
CA LEU A 94 6.27 -0.80 8.53
C LEU A 94 6.67 0.66 8.68
N GLU A 95 6.74 1.16 9.90
CA GLU A 95 7.17 2.54 10.17
C GLU A 95 8.59 2.79 9.66
N ASN A 96 9.50 1.83 9.89
CA ASN A 96 10.87 1.93 9.42
C ASN A 96 10.97 1.87 7.90
N MET A 97 10.24 0.96 7.26
CA MET A 97 10.18 0.85 5.81
C MET A 97 9.66 2.14 5.19
N GLU A 98 8.56 2.66 5.73
CA GLU A 98 7.97 3.92 5.26
C GLU A 98 8.97 5.09 5.39
N LYS A 99 9.60 5.18 6.54
CA LYS A 99 10.58 6.25 6.82
C LYS A 99 11.73 6.26 5.81
N GLU A 100 12.26 5.08 5.50
CA GLU A 100 13.33 4.94 4.51
C GLU A 100 12.89 5.43 3.12
N TRP A 101 11.69 5.05 2.69
CA TRP A 101 11.18 5.45 1.38
C TRP A 101 10.81 6.93 1.33
N LEU A 102 10.27 7.47 2.42
CA LEU A 102 9.99 8.90 2.51
C LEU A 102 11.28 9.73 2.43
N GLU A 103 12.36 9.27 3.05
CA GLU A 103 13.66 9.93 2.95
C GLU A 103 14.24 9.87 1.54
N LYS A 104 14.10 8.73 0.86
CA LYS A 104 14.61 8.55 -0.51
C LYS A 104 13.86 9.38 -1.54
N LEU A 105 12.54 9.38 -1.46
CA LEU A 105 11.70 9.94 -2.52
C LEU A 105 11.24 11.36 -2.24
N GLN A 106 11.17 11.76 -0.98
CA GLN A 106 10.72 13.10 -0.58
C GLN A 106 9.41 13.48 -1.28
N PRO A 107 8.32 12.63 -1.15
CA PRO A 107 7.09 12.82 -1.92
C PRO A 107 6.19 13.89 -1.32
N TYR A 108 6.72 15.08 -1.21
CA TYR A 108 6.09 16.22 -0.56
C TYR A 108 5.89 17.35 -1.54
N ASP A 109 4.89 18.19 -1.31
CA ASP A 109 4.60 19.41 -2.08
C ASP A 109 4.48 19.11 -3.58
N ASP A 110 5.42 19.57 -4.39
CA ASP A 110 5.40 19.39 -5.85
C ASP A 110 5.72 17.96 -6.29
N LYS A 111 6.36 17.18 -5.42
CA LYS A 111 6.83 15.82 -5.74
C LYS A 111 5.85 14.75 -5.33
N GLY A 112 4.89 15.04 -4.47
CA GLY A 112 4.00 14.02 -4.01
C GLY A 112 2.85 14.49 -3.14
N TYR A 113 2.09 13.51 -2.66
CA TYR A 113 0.88 13.72 -1.90
C TYR A 113 1.05 13.52 -0.40
N ASN A 114 2.19 13.02 0.03
CA ASN A 114 2.44 12.78 1.46
C ASN A 114 2.53 14.10 2.22
N LYS A 115 2.04 14.09 3.45
CA LYS A 115 2.21 15.22 4.35
C LYS A 115 3.60 15.16 4.97
N LYS A 116 4.31 16.26 4.92
CA LYS A 116 5.59 16.36 5.59
C LYS A 116 5.36 16.38 7.09
N LEU A 117 6.09 15.50 7.80
CA LEU A 117 6.02 15.48 9.26
C LEU A 117 6.59 16.77 9.81
N MET A 118 5.79 17.49 10.57
CA MET A 118 6.28 18.65 11.31
C MET A 118 7.03 18.18 12.54
N GLN A 119 8.28 18.56 12.62
CA GLN A 119 9.08 18.31 13.82
C GLN A 119 8.78 19.37 14.86
#